data_4e4b57080585d9033fa2c19aea919e1a
#
_entry.id   4e4b57080585d9033fa2c19aea919e1a
#
_cell.length_a   1.000
_cell.length_b   1.000
_cell.length_c   1.000
_cell.angle_alpha   90.00
_cell.angle_beta   90.00
_cell.angle_gamma   90.00
#
_symmetry.space_group_name_H-M   'P 1'
#
loop_
_entity.id
_entity.type
_entity.pdbx_description
1 polymer ?
#
loop_
_entity_poly.entity_id
_entity_poly.type
_entity_poly.pdbx_seq_one_letter_code
_entity_poly.pdbx_strand_id
1 'polypeptide(L)'
;MKKIFVLLFGLTIIIPLSADADSTYVFFRHGEKPDNTSGQLTCKGLNRALKLPAVLLSRYGNPDALYASAPKEDKTGSSLRPLSTIIPLAVEISKPVILRFHADKPGKLVSDLLSEKQVPLTFIAWEHKNLVTAARTLVEKTGGDAGQIPDWPSADFDSLYVVKIDDQQHFKSFSHETEGLNGVSTECPDSAHH
;
A
#
# COMPACT_ATOMS: atom_id res chain seq x y z
N MET A 1 13.91 -31.61 -67.89
CA MET A 1 13.68 -31.99 -66.52
C MET A 1 13.80 -30.72 -65.66
N LYS A 2 12.68 -30.10 -65.28
CA LYS A 2 12.68 -28.89 -64.44
C LYS A 2 12.64 -29.29 -62.90
N LYS A 3 13.70 -28.96 -62.18
CA LYS A 3 13.74 -29.17 -60.70
C LYS A 3 12.99 -28.04 -60.03
N ILE A 4 11.88 -28.35 -59.33
CA ILE A 4 11.14 -27.42 -58.46
C ILE A 4 11.81 -27.42 -57.12
N PHE A 5 12.35 -26.28 -56.69
CA PHE A 5 12.89 -26.04 -55.37
C PHE A 5 11.74 -25.50 -54.47
N VAL A 6 11.26 -26.32 -53.55
CA VAL A 6 10.27 -25.89 -52.56
C VAL A 6 11.02 -25.28 -51.39
N LEU A 7 10.92 -23.95 -51.23
CA LEU A 7 11.45 -23.24 -50.07
C LEU A 7 10.41 -23.35 -48.93
N LEU A 8 10.70 -24.17 -47.91
CA LEU A 8 9.92 -24.17 -46.65
C LEU A 8 10.30 -22.95 -45.84
N PHE A 9 9.40 -21.97 -45.79
CA PHE A 9 9.50 -20.84 -44.84
C PHE A 9 9.02 -21.30 -43.46
N GLY A 10 9.95 -21.55 -42.54
CA GLY A 10 9.64 -21.85 -41.16
C GLY A 10 9.13 -20.60 -40.42
N LEU A 11 7.83 -20.59 -40.09
CA LEU A 11 7.21 -19.54 -39.28
C LEU A 11 7.61 -19.74 -37.80
N THR A 12 8.61 -19.01 -37.36
CA THR A 12 8.98 -18.97 -35.90
C THR A 12 7.92 -18.16 -35.17
N ILE A 13 7.05 -18.84 -34.42
CA ILE A 13 6.12 -18.21 -33.50
C ILE A 13 6.93 -17.75 -32.25
N ILE A 14 7.18 -16.45 -32.16
CA ILE A 14 7.70 -15.81 -30.95
C ILE A 14 6.53 -15.72 -29.96
N ILE A 15 6.44 -16.65 -29.01
CA ILE A 15 5.52 -16.56 -27.89
C ILE A 15 6.12 -15.49 -26.97
N PRO A 16 5.43 -14.34 -26.73
CA PRO A 16 5.87 -13.40 -25.72
C PRO A 16 5.86 -14.12 -24.36
N LEU A 17 7.02 -14.31 -23.77
CA LEU A 17 7.14 -14.74 -22.38
C LEU A 17 6.63 -13.56 -21.53
N SER A 18 5.39 -13.62 -21.07
CA SER A 18 4.90 -12.69 -20.06
C SER A 18 5.77 -12.91 -18.83
N ALA A 19 6.68 -11.99 -18.56
CA ALA A 19 7.35 -11.95 -17.28
C ALA A 19 6.26 -11.59 -16.26
N ASP A 20 5.78 -12.58 -15.51
CA ASP A 20 4.92 -12.32 -14.36
C ASP A 20 5.72 -11.47 -13.39
N ALA A 21 5.19 -10.30 -13.05
CA ALA A 21 5.90 -9.31 -12.25
C ALA A 21 5.70 -9.59 -10.75
N ASP A 22 6.77 -9.45 -9.98
CA ASP A 22 6.70 -9.47 -8.52
C ASP A 22 5.64 -8.47 -8.00
N SER A 23 4.98 -8.81 -6.90
CA SER A 23 4.08 -7.90 -6.21
C SER A 23 4.77 -7.21 -5.03
N THR A 24 4.58 -5.91 -4.93
CA THR A 24 5.09 -5.08 -3.84
C THR A 24 3.94 -4.47 -3.06
N TYR A 25 3.91 -4.70 -1.76
CA TYR A 25 2.92 -4.17 -0.82
C TYR A 25 3.60 -3.18 0.11
N VAL A 26 3.21 -1.91 0.04
CA VAL A 26 3.73 -0.83 0.88
C VAL A 26 2.67 -0.47 1.91
N PHE A 27 2.92 -0.85 3.15
CA PHE A 27 2.07 -0.53 4.29
C PHE A 27 2.57 0.72 4.98
N PHE A 28 1.68 1.64 5.28
CA PHE A 28 1.94 2.82 6.10
C PHE A 28 0.79 3.10 7.05
N ARG A 29 1.14 3.72 8.16
CA ARG A 29 0.18 4.11 9.16
C ARG A 29 -0.53 5.39 8.75
N HIS A 30 -1.77 5.58 9.23
CA HIS A 30 -2.41 6.90 9.14
C HIS A 30 -1.56 7.99 9.82
N GLY A 31 -1.67 9.22 9.37
CA GLY A 31 -0.99 10.38 9.94
C GLY A 31 -1.34 10.62 11.42
N GLU A 32 -0.65 11.55 12.06
CA GLU A 32 -0.78 11.89 13.47
C GLU A 32 -2.24 12.19 13.84
N LYS A 33 -2.64 11.70 15.00
CA LYS A 33 -4.00 11.83 15.54
C LYS A 33 -4.02 12.69 16.80
N PRO A 34 -5.10 13.43 17.09
CA PRO A 34 -5.27 14.09 18.37
C PRO A 34 -5.52 13.07 19.49
N ASP A 35 -5.32 13.49 20.72
CA ASP A 35 -5.55 12.66 21.92
C ASP A 35 -7.04 12.45 22.25
N ASN A 36 -7.93 13.04 21.45
CA ASN A 36 -9.38 12.89 21.59
C ASN A 36 -9.93 11.79 20.66
N THR A 37 -11.24 11.56 20.72
CA THR A 37 -11.96 10.53 19.95
C THR A 37 -12.52 11.02 18.63
N SER A 38 -12.08 12.19 18.09
CA SER A 38 -12.65 12.80 16.89
C SER A 38 -12.58 11.92 15.63
N GLY A 39 -11.70 10.93 15.61
CA GLY A 39 -11.49 10.10 14.42
C GLY A 39 -10.72 10.79 13.29
N GLN A 40 -10.25 12.03 13.50
CA GLN A 40 -9.58 12.86 12.51
C GLN A 40 -8.05 12.81 12.65
N LEU A 41 -7.35 13.40 11.69
CA LEU A 41 -5.93 13.71 11.77
C LEU A 41 -5.72 15.03 12.54
N THR A 42 -4.52 15.23 13.11
CA THR A 42 -4.04 16.57 13.49
C THR A 42 -3.63 17.37 12.26
N CYS A 43 -3.35 18.67 12.41
CA CYS A 43 -2.77 19.47 11.34
C CYS A 43 -1.44 18.89 10.85
N LYS A 44 -0.60 18.37 11.78
CA LYS A 44 0.63 17.64 11.42
C LYS A 44 0.32 16.41 10.57
N GLY A 45 -0.65 15.60 10.97
CA GLY A 45 -1.07 14.41 10.20
C GLY A 45 -1.63 14.76 8.82
N LEU A 46 -2.36 15.87 8.70
CA LEU A 46 -2.82 16.39 7.42
C LEU A 46 -1.65 16.85 6.53
N ASN A 47 -0.68 17.58 7.09
CA ASN A 47 0.52 17.99 6.36
C ASN A 47 1.34 16.79 5.90
N ARG A 48 1.45 15.73 6.71
CA ARG A 48 2.06 14.45 6.31
C ARG A 48 1.31 13.86 5.13
N ALA A 49 -0.01 13.74 5.22
CA ALA A 49 -0.86 13.18 4.16
C ALA A 49 -0.69 13.93 2.83
N LEU A 50 -0.56 15.25 2.87
CA LEU A 50 -0.35 16.09 1.68
C LEU A 50 1.04 15.94 1.05
N LYS A 51 2.06 15.54 1.83
CA LYS A 51 3.43 15.32 1.33
C LYS A 51 3.74 13.87 0.98
N LEU A 52 2.97 12.94 1.51
CA LEU A 52 3.15 11.50 1.31
C LEU A 52 3.14 11.07 -0.17
N PRO A 53 2.28 11.63 -1.06
CA PRO A 53 2.28 11.29 -2.48
C PRO A 53 3.65 11.42 -3.13
N ALA A 54 4.33 12.57 -2.94
CA ALA A 54 5.65 12.80 -3.51
C ALA A 54 6.69 11.76 -3.05
N VAL A 55 6.61 11.32 -1.79
CA VAL A 55 7.51 10.29 -1.23
C VAL A 55 7.23 8.93 -1.87
N LEU A 56 5.97 8.49 -1.87
CA LEU A 56 5.60 7.17 -2.35
C LEU A 56 5.80 7.03 -3.87
N LEU A 57 5.35 8.04 -4.64
CA LEU A 57 5.45 8.02 -6.10
C LEU A 57 6.90 8.10 -6.58
N SER A 58 7.77 8.88 -5.90
CA SER A 58 9.18 8.97 -6.28
C SER A 58 9.95 7.67 -6.02
N ARG A 59 9.58 6.88 -4.98
CA ARG A 59 10.27 5.64 -4.60
C ARG A 59 9.77 4.41 -5.32
N TYR A 60 8.46 4.32 -5.48
CA TYR A 60 7.83 3.08 -5.94
C TYR A 60 7.09 3.24 -7.28
N GLY A 61 6.85 4.47 -7.73
CA GLY A 61 6.02 4.73 -8.92
C GLY A 61 4.52 4.72 -8.62
N ASN A 62 3.72 4.72 -9.68
CA ASN A 62 2.26 4.71 -9.59
C ASN A 62 1.75 3.33 -9.14
N PRO A 63 1.00 3.23 -8.04
CA PRO A 63 0.44 1.97 -7.58
C PRO A 63 -0.69 1.49 -8.49
N ASP A 64 -0.87 0.18 -8.57
CA ASP A 64 -1.99 -0.44 -9.28
C ASP A 64 -3.26 -0.45 -8.42
N ALA A 65 -3.11 -0.56 -7.09
CA ALA A 65 -4.21 -0.52 -6.14
C ALA A 65 -3.90 0.34 -4.91
N LEU A 66 -4.95 0.97 -4.37
CA LEU A 66 -4.92 1.72 -3.12
C LEU A 66 -5.92 1.12 -2.14
N TYR A 67 -5.45 0.76 -0.95
CA TYR A 67 -6.29 0.27 0.14
C TYR A 67 -6.22 1.23 1.33
N ALA A 68 -7.36 1.42 1.99
CA ALA A 68 -7.40 1.98 3.33
C ALA A 68 -8.38 1.17 4.19
N SER A 69 -8.16 1.16 5.50
CA SER A 69 -9.18 0.57 6.37
C SER A 69 -10.48 1.37 6.29
N ALA A 70 -11.59 0.66 6.09
CA ALA A 70 -12.92 1.26 6.03
C ALA A 70 -13.24 1.98 7.35
N PRO A 71 -13.87 3.14 7.30
CA PRO A 71 -14.43 3.78 8.49
C PRO A 71 -15.39 2.84 9.22
N LYS A 72 -15.30 2.82 10.55
CA LYS A 72 -16.25 2.11 11.40
C LYS A 72 -17.01 3.16 12.20
N GLU A 73 -18.30 3.19 12.02
CA GLU A 73 -19.19 4.08 12.75
C GLU A 73 -19.26 3.68 14.23
N ASP A 74 -19.20 4.63 15.11
CA ASP A 74 -19.45 4.50 16.55
C ASP A 74 -20.32 5.66 17.06
N LYS A 75 -20.54 5.72 18.38
CA LYS A 75 -21.41 6.76 18.99
C LYS A 75 -20.89 8.20 18.80
N THR A 76 -19.60 8.35 18.53
CA THR A 76 -18.93 9.66 18.38
C THR A 76 -18.62 10.00 16.94
N GLY A 77 -19.00 9.13 16.00
CA GLY A 77 -18.73 9.24 14.57
C GLY A 77 -17.64 8.28 14.09
N SER A 78 -17.32 8.34 12.81
CA SER A 78 -16.41 7.40 12.16
C SER A 78 -14.96 7.87 12.22
N SER A 79 -14.03 6.93 12.43
CA SER A 79 -12.60 7.20 12.26
C SER A 79 -12.23 7.20 10.78
N LEU A 80 -11.85 8.37 10.26
CA LEU A 80 -11.47 8.57 8.86
C LEU A 80 -9.95 8.60 8.63
N ARG A 81 -9.14 8.42 9.66
CA ARG A 81 -7.67 8.68 9.60
C ARG A 81 -6.95 7.96 8.46
N PRO A 82 -7.07 6.63 8.27
CA PRO A 82 -6.39 5.96 7.16
C PRO A 82 -6.85 6.48 5.80
N LEU A 83 -8.16 6.70 5.64
CA LEU A 83 -8.73 7.26 4.41
C LEU A 83 -8.19 8.69 4.17
N SER A 84 -8.25 9.57 5.19
CA SER A 84 -7.74 10.95 5.07
C SER A 84 -6.24 11.00 4.76
N THR A 85 -5.47 9.99 5.16
CA THR A 85 -4.04 9.91 4.88
C THR A 85 -3.76 9.56 3.42
N ILE A 86 -4.54 8.66 2.81
CA ILE A 86 -4.29 8.19 1.44
C ILE A 86 -5.01 9.04 0.37
N ILE A 87 -6.05 9.79 0.74
CA ILE A 87 -6.85 10.58 -0.22
C ILE A 87 -6.03 11.56 -1.05
N PRO A 88 -5.06 12.34 -0.52
CA PRO A 88 -4.25 13.21 -1.38
C PRO A 88 -3.56 12.46 -2.51
N LEU A 89 -3.00 11.28 -2.23
CA LEU A 89 -2.41 10.42 -3.26
C LEU A 89 -3.47 9.94 -4.27
N ALA A 90 -4.61 9.45 -3.79
CA ALA A 90 -5.68 8.95 -4.66
C ALA A 90 -6.18 10.03 -5.62
N VAL A 91 -6.28 11.28 -5.13
CA VAL A 91 -6.67 12.44 -5.95
C VAL A 91 -5.60 12.77 -6.99
N GLU A 92 -4.31 12.82 -6.58
CA GLU A 92 -3.20 13.17 -7.47
C GLU A 92 -3.09 12.22 -8.66
N ILE A 93 -3.28 10.91 -8.44
CA ILE A 93 -3.18 9.90 -9.50
C ILE A 93 -4.55 9.47 -10.07
N SER A 94 -5.64 10.11 -9.64
CA SER A 94 -7.02 9.82 -10.07
C SER A 94 -7.39 8.33 -9.94
N LYS A 95 -7.04 7.70 -8.79
CA LYS A 95 -7.27 6.27 -8.54
C LYS A 95 -8.26 6.05 -7.38
N PRO A 96 -9.19 5.08 -7.50
CA PRO A 96 -10.11 4.75 -6.41
C PRO A 96 -9.38 4.15 -5.21
N VAL A 97 -9.91 4.38 -4.01
CA VAL A 97 -9.45 3.73 -2.77
C VAL A 97 -10.39 2.58 -2.42
N ILE A 98 -9.84 1.41 -2.20
CA ILE A 98 -10.57 0.20 -1.82
C ILE A 98 -10.80 0.22 -0.31
N LEU A 99 -12.07 0.23 0.12
CA LEU A 99 -12.52 0.32 1.52
C LEU A 99 -13.31 -0.92 1.93
N ARG A 100 -12.86 -2.12 1.58
CA ARG A 100 -13.60 -3.37 1.81
C ARG A 100 -13.60 -3.83 3.26
N PHE A 101 -12.57 -3.47 4.04
CA PHE A 101 -12.33 -4.05 5.36
C PHE A 101 -12.08 -2.98 6.41
N HIS A 102 -12.68 -3.15 7.59
CA HIS A 102 -12.34 -2.35 8.77
C HIS A 102 -10.96 -2.73 9.31
N ALA A 103 -10.36 -1.82 10.09
CA ALA A 103 -9.00 -1.98 10.60
C ALA A 103 -8.79 -3.30 11.38
N ASP A 104 -9.81 -3.77 12.10
CA ASP A 104 -9.81 -5.01 12.90
C ASP A 104 -9.94 -6.31 12.08
N LYS A 105 -9.85 -6.24 10.75
CA LYS A 105 -9.95 -7.39 9.83
C LYS A 105 -8.69 -7.59 8.97
N PRO A 106 -7.47 -7.57 9.55
CA PRO A 106 -6.22 -7.67 8.77
C PRO A 106 -6.12 -8.98 7.98
N GLY A 107 -6.62 -10.08 8.51
CA GLY A 107 -6.62 -11.37 7.80
C GLY A 107 -7.51 -11.38 6.56
N LYS A 108 -8.64 -10.64 6.56
CA LYS A 108 -9.48 -10.50 5.37
C LYS A 108 -8.80 -9.63 4.31
N LEU A 109 -8.12 -8.55 4.70
CA LEU A 109 -7.31 -7.74 3.80
C LEU A 109 -6.27 -8.63 3.10
N VAL A 110 -5.49 -9.41 3.85
CA VAL A 110 -4.45 -10.27 3.27
C VAL A 110 -5.04 -11.32 2.33
N SER A 111 -6.18 -11.92 2.69
CA SER A 111 -6.85 -12.88 1.79
C SER A 111 -7.29 -12.23 0.48
N ASP A 112 -7.72 -10.97 0.51
CA ASP A 112 -8.08 -10.20 -0.69
C ASP A 112 -6.85 -9.88 -1.54
N LEU A 113 -5.75 -9.41 -0.91
CA LEU A 113 -4.49 -9.11 -1.60
C LEU A 113 -3.91 -10.34 -2.33
N LEU A 114 -4.09 -11.53 -1.76
CA LEU A 114 -3.59 -12.79 -2.34
C LEU A 114 -4.59 -13.47 -3.29
N SER A 115 -5.88 -13.06 -3.29
CA SER A 115 -6.93 -13.67 -4.12
C SER A 115 -7.05 -13.05 -5.51
N GLU A 116 -6.66 -11.80 -5.67
CA GLU A 116 -6.73 -11.11 -6.95
C GLU A 116 -5.53 -11.51 -7.83
N LYS A 117 -5.70 -11.39 -9.16
CA LYS A 117 -4.54 -11.43 -10.07
C LYS A 117 -3.46 -10.53 -9.51
N GLN A 118 -2.25 -11.03 -9.49
CA GLN A 118 -1.11 -10.29 -8.98
C GLN A 118 -1.12 -8.83 -9.42
N VAL A 119 -1.17 -7.97 -8.43
CA VAL A 119 -1.16 -6.52 -8.62
C VAL A 119 0.27 -6.07 -8.29
N PRO A 120 1.03 -5.56 -9.28
CA PRO A 120 2.47 -5.30 -9.13
C PRO A 120 2.80 -4.36 -7.97
N LEU A 121 1.98 -3.32 -7.74
CA LEU A 121 2.23 -2.37 -6.65
C LEU A 121 0.93 -2.00 -5.93
N THR A 122 0.90 -2.21 -4.64
CA THR A 122 -0.25 -1.85 -3.78
C THR A 122 0.20 -0.98 -2.61
N PHE A 123 -0.49 0.13 -2.39
CA PHE A 123 -0.32 0.98 -1.22
C PHE A 123 -1.45 0.80 -0.23
N ILE A 124 -1.14 0.68 1.07
CA ILE A 124 -2.08 0.27 2.11
C ILE A 124 -1.95 1.19 3.32
N ALA A 125 -2.94 2.08 3.51
CA ALA A 125 -3.05 2.95 4.68
C ALA A 125 -3.86 2.25 5.78
N TRP A 126 -3.26 2.04 6.96
CA TRP A 126 -3.93 1.25 8.00
C TRP A 126 -3.70 1.79 9.42
N GLU A 127 -4.26 1.11 10.42
CA GLU A 127 -4.00 1.32 11.83
C GLU A 127 -2.80 0.46 12.27
N HIS A 128 -1.85 1.04 13.04
CA HIS A 128 -0.51 0.47 13.26
C HIS A 128 -0.49 -0.98 13.79
N LYS A 129 -1.30 -1.33 14.81
CA LYS A 129 -1.31 -2.70 15.37
C LYS A 129 -1.82 -3.73 14.36
N ASN A 130 -2.92 -3.39 13.69
CA ASN A 130 -3.53 -4.26 12.70
C ASN A 130 -2.74 -4.27 11.38
N LEU A 131 -1.98 -3.22 11.09
CA LEU A 131 -1.03 -3.17 9.98
C LEU A 131 0.09 -4.19 10.18
N VAL A 132 0.70 -4.24 11.38
CA VAL A 132 1.72 -5.25 11.71
C VAL A 132 1.15 -6.66 11.57
N THR A 133 -0.07 -6.88 12.08
CA THR A 133 -0.76 -8.15 11.93
C THR A 133 -0.98 -8.51 10.45
N ALA A 134 -1.37 -7.54 9.61
CA ALA A 134 -1.54 -7.78 8.17
C ALA A 134 -0.21 -8.12 7.49
N ALA A 135 0.86 -7.37 7.76
CA ALA A 135 2.18 -7.62 7.19
C ALA A 135 2.74 -8.99 7.59
N ARG A 136 2.64 -9.36 8.89
CA ARG A 136 3.03 -10.68 9.40
C ARG A 136 2.23 -11.81 8.74
N THR A 137 0.91 -11.65 8.67
CA THR A 137 0.03 -12.64 8.03
C THR A 137 0.35 -12.81 6.54
N LEU A 138 0.66 -11.71 5.83
CA LEU A 138 1.06 -11.76 4.43
C LEU A 138 2.36 -12.56 4.26
N VAL A 139 3.39 -12.24 5.06
CA VAL A 139 4.68 -12.92 5.03
C VAL A 139 4.53 -14.41 5.35
N GLU A 140 3.78 -14.75 6.40
CA GLU A 140 3.54 -16.15 6.80
C GLU A 140 2.81 -16.94 5.71
N LYS A 141 1.73 -16.37 5.14
CA LYS A 141 0.95 -17.04 4.08
C LYS A 141 1.73 -17.26 2.79
N THR A 142 2.77 -16.48 2.57
CA THR A 142 3.65 -16.58 1.39
C THR A 142 4.96 -17.32 1.69
N GLY A 143 5.06 -17.99 2.85
CA GLY A 143 6.16 -18.88 3.21
C GLY A 143 7.38 -18.18 3.82
N GLY A 144 7.27 -16.91 4.19
CA GLY A 144 8.32 -16.18 4.89
C GLY A 144 8.26 -16.31 6.41
N ASP A 145 9.29 -15.84 7.09
CA ASP A 145 9.34 -15.76 8.55
C ASP A 145 8.69 -14.45 9.04
N ALA A 146 7.50 -14.56 9.64
CA ALA A 146 6.78 -13.42 10.21
C ALA A 146 7.52 -12.76 11.40
N GLY A 147 8.46 -13.47 12.04
CA GLY A 147 9.26 -12.96 13.15
C GLY A 147 10.19 -11.82 12.74
N GLN A 148 10.53 -11.68 11.46
CA GLN A 148 11.33 -10.58 10.96
C GLN A 148 10.58 -9.22 10.93
N ILE A 149 9.23 -9.24 11.02
CA ILE A 149 8.43 -8.01 11.03
C ILE A 149 8.41 -7.46 12.46
N PRO A 150 9.04 -6.31 12.75
CA PRO A 150 9.07 -5.75 14.10
C PRO A 150 7.69 -5.25 14.52
N ASP A 151 7.55 -4.97 15.82
CA ASP A 151 6.40 -4.22 16.31
C ASP A 151 6.48 -2.75 15.88
N TRP A 152 5.33 -2.13 15.69
CA TRP A 152 5.25 -0.73 15.30
C TRP A 152 5.03 0.14 16.55
N PRO A 153 6.00 0.98 16.94
CA PRO A 153 5.87 1.85 18.10
C PRO A 153 4.68 2.80 17.97
N SER A 154 3.93 3.00 19.06
CA SER A 154 2.72 3.84 19.02
C SER A 154 3.00 5.31 18.72
N ALA A 155 4.22 5.78 18.96
CA ALA A 155 4.65 7.15 18.64
C ALA A 155 5.18 7.31 17.20
N ASP A 156 5.36 6.20 16.48
CA ASP A 156 5.90 6.20 15.14
C ASP A 156 4.79 6.39 14.09
N PHE A 157 4.92 7.42 13.28
CA PHE A 157 4.05 7.73 12.14
C PHE A 157 4.84 7.81 10.82
N ASP A 158 6.15 7.52 10.84
CA ASP A 158 7.07 7.74 9.72
C ASP A 158 7.55 6.46 9.04
N SER A 159 7.25 5.31 9.62
CA SER A 159 7.67 4.02 9.07
C SER A 159 6.85 3.59 7.85
N LEU A 160 7.52 2.85 6.97
CA LEU A 160 6.93 2.09 5.86
C LEU A 160 7.35 0.63 6.02
N TYR A 161 6.40 -0.30 5.92
CA TYR A 161 6.68 -1.73 5.80
C TYR A 161 6.45 -2.16 4.37
N VAL A 162 7.50 -2.66 3.73
CA VAL A 162 7.48 -3.07 2.33
C VAL A 162 7.67 -4.58 2.24
N VAL A 163 6.66 -5.28 1.76
CA VAL A 163 6.69 -6.73 1.53
C VAL A 163 6.69 -6.98 0.04
N LYS A 164 7.61 -7.83 -0.44
CA LYS A 164 7.64 -8.30 -1.82
C LYS A 164 7.39 -9.80 -1.88
N ILE A 165 6.59 -10.21 -2.84
CA ILE A 165 6.34 -11.62 -3.17
C ILE A 165 6.59 -11.83 -4.66
N ASP A 166 6.95 -13.05 -5.06
CA ASP A 166 7.13 -13.40 -6.45
C ASP A 166 5.80 -13.67 -7.17
N ASP A 167 5.87 -13.98 -8.45
CA ASP A 167 4.73 -14.31 -9.33
C ASP A 167 3.98 -15.60 -8.92
N GLN A 168 4.60 -16.44 -8.08
CA GLN A 168 4.00 -17.66 -7.51
C GLN A 168 3.47 -17.44 -6.09
N GLN A 169 3.42 -16.19 -5.65
CA GLN A 169 3.04 -15.77 -4.30
C GLN A 169 3.97 -16.31 -3.19
N HIS A 170 5.26 -16.52 -3.48
CA HIS A 170 6.24 -16.81 -2.45
C HIS A 170 6.89 -15.53 -1.93
N PHE A 171 7.14 -15.50 -0.63
CA PHE A 171 7.83 -14.40 0.01
C PHE A 171 9.24 -14.19 -0.58
N LYS A 172 9.58 -12.94 -0.94
CA LYS A 172 10.91 -12.56 -1.42
C LYS A 172 11.68 -11.72 -0.41
N SER A 173 11.06 -10.66 0.11
CA SER A 173 11.74 -9.76 1.03
C SER A 173 10.77 -8.92 1.85
N PHE A 174 11.26 -8.48 2.99
CA PHE A 174 10.71 -7.40 3.80
C PHE A 174 11.75 -6.30 3.96
N SER A 175 11.33 -5.04 3.88
CA SER A 175 12.13 -3.90 4.31
C SER A 175 11.32 -2.97 5.20
N HIS A 176 11.99 -2.42 6.22
CA HIS A 176 11.48 -1.37 7.09
C HIS A 176 12.16 -0.07 6.66
N GLU A 177 11.37 0.83 6.11
CA GLU A 177 11.82 2.11 5.57
C GLU A 177 11.15 3.26 6.33
N THR A 178 11.45 4.51 5.98
CA THR A 178 10.83 5.70 6.57
C THR A 178 10.28 6.63 5.49
N GLU A 179 9.18 7.31 5.78
CA GLU A 179 8.65 8.37 4.91
C GLU A 179 9.59 9.57 4.84
N GLY A 180 10.31 9.88 5.95
CA GLY A 180 11.14 11.07 6.10
C GLY A 180 10.31 12.34 6.35
N LEU A 181 9.09 12.19 6.88
CA LEU A 181 8.12 13.28 7.06
C LEU A 181 7.93 13.72 8.53
N ASN A 182 8.79 13.29 9.45
CA ASN A 182 8.70 13.70 10.86
C ASN A 182 8.81 15.21 11.09
N GLY A 183 9.48 15.93 10.18
CA GLY A 183 9.69 17.37 10.23
C GLY A 183 8.56 18.23 9.60
N VAL A 184 7.42 17.64 9.22
CA VAL A 184 6.30 18.42 8.67
C VAL A 184 5.69 19.36 9.71
N SER A 185 5.13 20.49 9.25
CA SER A 185 4.54 21.50 10.10
C SER A 185 3.44 20.96 11.00
N THR A 186 3.36 21.47 12.22
CA THR A 186 2.25 21.24 13.17
C THR A 186 1.09 22.21 12.94
N GLU A 187 1.30 23.30 12.21
CA GLU A 187 0.27 24.24 11.82
C GLU A 187 -0.59 23.66 10.71
N CYS A 188 -1.87 23.95 10.71
CA CYS A 188 -2.74 23.56 9.62
C CYS A 188 -2.28 24.22 8.30
N PRO A 189 -2.43 23.52 7.16
CA PRO A 189 -2.28 24.17 5.86
C PRO A 189 -3.14 25.42 5.84
N ASP A 190 -2.58 26.53 5.32
CA ASP A 190 -3.24 27.83 5.35
C ASP A 190 -4.69 27.74 4.88
N SER A 191 -5.60 27.77 5.85
CA SER A 191 -6.94 28.29 5.58
C SER A 191 -6.73 29.77 5.34
N ALA A 192 -6.86 30.20 4.09
CA ALA A 192 -6.84 31.62 3.77
C ALA A 192 -7.73 32.34 4.80
N HIS A 193 -7.12 33.16 5.64
CA HIS A 193 -7.85 34.04 6.53
C HIS A 193 -8.61 35.02 5.64
N HIS A 194 -9.90 34.77 5.47
CA HIS A 194 -10.84 35.72 4.89
C HIS A 194 -11.25 36.72 5.95
#